data_b4d436d817aae750fedcc083525db563
#
_entry.id   b4d436d817aae750fedcc083525db563
#
_cell.length_a   1.000
_cell.length_b   1.000
_cell.length_c   1.000
_cell.angle_alpha   90.00
_cell.angle_beta   90.00
_cell.angle_gamma   90.00
#
_symmetry.space_group_name_H-M   'P 1'
#
loop_
_entity.id
_entity.type
_entity.pdbx_description
1 polymer ?
#
loop_
_entity_poly.entity_id
_entity_poly.type
_entity_poly.pdbx_seq_one_letter_code
_entity_poly.pdbx_strand_id
1 'polypeptide(L)'
;MVLREDIGKFGAKLARWPGARVMQDNVIWKPVGARPLGFHQDNSYLDWFTPSETLTCWISLDDTTAEGGTMEVVRGSHRWGKFPMATQFHGPEAYRQDMEAAAKTLGKSPEIIPIVVPKGGGSFHHGWTWHGSGFNKSENPRRSLVIHMCSSEARFQKETLGSGNGSIYARYHRLSDDIMDENYFPILWTENGRRTSSIEYYLNIRRL
;
A
#
# COMPACT_ATOMS: atom_id res chain seq x y z
N MET A 1 -0.21 -15.18 -4.35
CA MET A 1 0.27 -14.55 -3.07
C MET A 1 -0.68 -13.45 -2.62
N VAL A 2 -1.12 -12.53 -3.50
CA VAL A 2 -2.03 -11.42 -3.17
C VAL A 2 -3.33 -11.89 -2.49
N LEU A 3 -3.90 -13.01 -2.93
CA LEU A 3 -5.17 -13.54 -2.44
C LEU A 3 -5.05 -14.45 -1.21
N ARG A 4 -3.96 -14.37 -0.45
CA ARG A 4 -3.78 -15.15 0.78
C ARG A 4 -4.70 -14.64 1.89
N GLU A 5 -5.37 -15.57 2.54
CA GLU A 5 -6.29 -15.30 3.65
C GLU A 5 -5.59 -14.70 4.86
N ASP A 6 -4.40 -15.22 5.20
CA ASP A 6 -3.61 -14.74 6.34
C ASP A 6 -3.19 -13.28 6.19
N ILE A 7 -2.86 -12.81 4.97
CA ILE A 7 -2.58 -11.39 4.71
C ILE A 7 -3.81 -10.54 5.05
N GLY A 8 -4.99 -10.95 4.58
CA GLY A 8 -6.25 -10.27 4.90
C GLY A 8 -6.56 -10.27 6.40
N LYS A 9 -6.36 -11.41 7.06
CA LYS A 9 -6.59 -11.57 8.49
C LYS A 9 -5.65 -10.69 9.33
N PHE A 10 -4.36 -10.70 9.03
CA PHE A 10 -3.40 -9.84 9.72
C PHE A 10 -3.67 -8.36 9.45
N GLY A 11 -3.95 -7.99 8.20
CA GLY A 11 -4.31 -6.63 7.83
C GLY A 11 -5.53 -6.13 8.57
N ALA A 12 -6.63 -6.89 8.58
CA ALA A 12 -7.85 -6.54 9.28
C ALA A 12 -7.62 -6.35 10.78
N LYS A 13 -6.88 -7.27 11.43
CA LYS A 13 -6.57 -7.18 12.85
C LYS A 13 -5.70 -5.98 13.20
N LEU A 14 -4.67 -5.68 12.41
CA LEU A 14 -3.80 -4.53 12.61
C LEU A 14 -4.56 -3.21 12.46
N ALA A 15 -5.45 -3.13 11.49
CA ALA A 15 -6.26 -1.95 11.20
C ALA A 15 -7.55 -1.87 12.04
N ARG A 16 -7.88 -2.93 12.82
CA ARG A 16 -9.12 -3.05 13.58
C ARG A 16 -10.38 -3.00 12.71
N TRP A 17 -10.30 -3.60 11.51
CA TRP A 17 -11.43 -3.72 10.60
C TRP A 17 -12.15 -5.05 10.80
N PRO A 18 -13.48 -5.14 10.52
CA PRO A 18 -14.24 -6.39 10.59
C PRO A 18 -13.83 -7.39 9.50
N GLY A 19 -13.04 -6.95 8.53
CA GLY A 19 -12.48 -7.73 7.46
C GLY A 19 -11.60 -6.85 6.56
N ALA A 20 -10.87 -7.48 5.66
CA ALA A 20 -10.02 -6.78 4.69
C ALA A 20 -10.29 -7.22 3.27
N ARG A 21 -10.27 -6.27 2.35
CA ARG A 21 -10.30 -6.48 0.90
C ARG A 21 -9.08 -5.87 0.23
N VAL A 22 -8.70 -6.43 -0.90
CA VAL A 22 -7.69 -5.85 -1.79
C VAL A 22 -8.31 -4.69 -2.55
N MET A 23 -7.62 -3.57 -2.59
CA MET A 23 -7.95 -2.45 -3.47
C MET A 23 -7.09 -2.45 -4.72
N GLN A 24 -5.80 -2.66 -4.51
CA GLN A 24 -4.78 -2.55 -5.54
C GLN A 24 -3.60 -3.43 -5.15
N ASP A 25 -2.96 -4.04 -6.13
CA ASP A 25 -1.66 -4.67 -5.95
C ASP A 25 -0.68 -4.21 -7.03
N ASN A 26 0.60 -4.20 -6.67
CA ASN A 26 1.68 -3.79 -7.55
C ASN A 26 2.88 -4.69 -7.36
N VAL A 27 3.57 -4.99 -8.44
CA VAL A 27 4.94 -5.49 -8.40
C VAL A 27 5.88 -4.33 -8.67
N ILE A 28 6.73 -4.03 -7.70
CA ILE A 28 7.75 -2.99 -7.84
C ILE A 28 9.07 -3.67 -8.14
N TRP A 29 9.63 -3.33 -9.28
CA TRP A 29 10.95 -3.78 -9.70
C TRP A 29 11.92 -2.62 -9.72
N LYS A 30 12.96 -2.73 -8.93
CA LYS A 30 14.06 -1.78 -8.81
C LYS A 30 15.35 -2.41 -9.32
N PRO A 31 15.67 -2.27 -10.63
CA PRO A 31 16.90 -2.81 -11.19
C PRO A 31 18.14 -2.16 -10.58
N VAL A 32 19.30 -2.71 -10.87
CA VAL A 32 20.58 -2.10 -10.51
C VAL A 32 20.64 -0.69 -11.09
N GLY A 33 21.10 0.29 -10.29
CA GLY A 33 21.14 1.70 -10.67
C GLY A 33 19.79 2.42 -10.69
N ALA A 34 18.70 1.75 -10.29
CA ALA A 34 17.38 2.37 -10.30
C ALA A 34 17.30 3.59 -9.38
N ARG A 35 16.57 4.59 -9.85
CA ARG A 35 16.35 5.86 -9.15
C ARG A 35 15.37 5.69 -7.96
N PRO A 36 15.32 6.67 -7.05
CA PRO A 36 14.45 6.66 -5.90
C PRO A 36 12.96 6.64 -6.26
N LEU A 37 12.15 6.27 -5.27
CA LEU A 37 10.74 6.57 -5.19
C LEU A 37 10.55 7.61 -4.09
N GLY A 38 9.95 8.75 -4.41
CA GLY A 38 9.77 9.87 -3.47
C GLY A 38 8.98 9.46 -2.24
N PHE A 39 9.33 10.02 -1.09
CA PHE A 39 8.54 9.81 0.12
C PHE A 39 7.13 10.34 -0.05
N HIS A 40 6.14 9.54 0.33
CA HIS A 40 4.73 9.82 0.19
C HIS A 40 3.90 9.13 1.28
N GLN A 41 2.62 9.42 1.30
CA GLN A 41 1.60 8.71 2.07
C GLN A 41 0.62 8.08 1.08
N ASP A 42 0.34 6.78 1.18
CA ASP A 42 -0.57 6.08 0.27
C ASP A 42 -1.95 6.70 0.22
N ASN A 43 -2.50 7.07 1.39
CA ASN A 43 -3.82 7.66 1.50
C ASN A 43 -3.96 9.02 0.77
N SER A 44 -2.86 9.67 0.42
CA SER A 44 -2.92 10.90 -0.40
C SER A 44 -3.30 10.62 -1.85
N TYR A 45 -3.18 9.37 -2.29
CA TYR A 45 -3.54 8.88 -3.62
C TYR A 45 -4.79 8.01 -3.64
N LEU A 46 -5.19 7.49 -2.47
CA LEU A 46 -6.21 6.46 -2.32
C LEU A 46 -7.36 6.99 -1.44
N ASP A 47 -8.02 8.05 -1.88
CA ASP A 47 -9.12 8.72 -1.16
C ASP A 47 -10.49 8.62 -1.87
N TRP A 48 -10.58 7.80 -2.90
CA TRP A 48 -11.77 7.60 -3.73
C TRP A 48 -12.83 6.66 -3.11
N PHE A 49 -12.58 6.18 -1.88
CA PHE A 49 -13.47 5.31 -1.12
C PHE A 49 -13.63 5.81 0.33
N THR A 50 -14.62 5.28 1.05
CA THR A 50 -14.93 5.68 2.43
C THR A 50 -15.14 4.44 3.32
N PRO A 51 -14.63 4.40 4.58
CA PRO A 51 -13.65 5.35 5.11
C PRO A 51 -12.32 5.24 4.37
N SER A 52 -11.69 6.39 4.08
CA SER A 52 -10.42 6.45 3.33
C SER A 52 -9.23 6.09 4.23
N GLU A 53 -9.16 4.81 4.57
CA GLU A 53 -8.07 4.23 5.35
C GLU A 53 -7.49 3.01 4.65
N THR A 54 -6.21 3.03 4.39
CA THR A 54 -5.44 1.93 3.81
C THR A 54 -4.49 1.32 4.82
N LEU A 55 -4.29 0.02 4.67
CA LEU A 55 -3.14 -0.70 5.22
C LEU A 55 -2.44 -1.42 4.09
N THR A 56 -1.16 -1.16 3.95
CA THR A 56 -0.35 -1.75 2.89
C THR A 56 0.50 -2.89 3.44
N CYS A 57 0.38 -4.07 2.82
CA CYS A 57 1.29 -5.19 3.01
C CYS A 57 2.37 -5.13 1.92
N TRP A 58 3.61 -4.95 2.32
CA TRP A 58 4.77 -4.97 1.44
C TRP A 58 5.57 -6.25 1.68
N ILE A 59 5.82 -7.04 0.62
CA ILE A 59 6.53 -8.32 0.68
C ILE A 59 7.72 -8.27 -0.25
N SER A 60 8.90 -8.57 0.26
CA SER A 60 10.09 -8.66 -0.56
C SER A 60 10.15 -9.99 -1.32
N LEU A 61 10.49 -9.92 -2.61
CA LEU A 61 10.71 -11.07 -3.47
C LEU A 61 12.19 -11.42 -3.60
N ASP A 62 13.06 -10.61 -3.00
CA ASP A 62 14.51 -10.78 -2.92
C ASP A 62 14.98 -10.46 -1.50
N ASP A 63 16.19 -10.84 -1.11
CA ASP A 63 16.82 -10.33 0.10
C ASP A 63 17.02 -8.81 -0.06
N THR A 64 16.68 -8.04 0.97
CA THR A 64 16.74 -6.58 0.90
C THR A 64 17.84 -6.02 1.77
N THR A 65 18.48 -4.97 1.26
CA THR A 65 19.47 -4.19 1.97
C THR A 65 19.18 -2.70 1.84
N ALA A 66 19.71 -1.88 2.73
CA ALA A 66 19.59 -0.42 2.62
C ALA A 66 20.22 0.08 1.30
N GLU A 67 21.37 -0.48 0.92
CA GLU A 67 22.08 -0.16 -0.32
C GLU A 67 21.30 -0.55 -1.58
N GLY A 68 20.54 -1.66 -1.53
CA GLY A 68 19.65 -2.13 -2.61
C GLY A 68 18.40 -1.27 -2.80
N GLY A 69 18.29 -0.15 -2.08
CA GLY A 69 17.14 0.74 -2.19
C GLY A 69 15.85 0.08 -1.70
N THR A 70 15.92 -0.62 -0.55
CA THR A 70 14.72 -1.15 0.10
C THR A 70 13.75 -0.04 0.47
N MET A 71 12.51 -0.41 0.81
CA MET A 71 11.55 0.55 1.34
C MET A 71 12.05 1.13 2.67
N GLU A 72 11.94 2.44 2.80
CA GLU A 72 12.20 3.19 4.03
C GLU A 72 10.87 3.72 4.58
N VAL A 73 10.67 3.63 5.88
CA VAL A 73 9.49 4.17 6.58
C VAL A 73 9.90 5.16 7.65
N VAL A 74 9.06 6.16 7.92
CA VAL A 74 9.25 7.07 9.05
C VAL A 74 8.42 6.58 10.22
N ARG A 75 9.09 6.21 11.32
CA ARG A 75 8.45 5.69 12.53
C ARG A 75 7.42 6.68 13.09
N GLY A 76 6.20 6.20 13.29
CA GLY A 76 5.12 6.98 13.92
C GLY A 76 4.51 8.09 13.06
N SER A 77 4.96 8.25 11.80
CA SER A 77 4.51 9.33 10.93
C SER A 77 3.04 9.21 10.48
N HIS A 78 2.41 8.05 10.65
CA HIS A 78 0.97 7.90 10.44
C HIS A 78 0.12 8.81 11.36
N ARG A 79 0.72 9.35 12.42
CA ARG A 79 0.09 10.30 13.34
C ARG A 79 0.38 11.76 13.01
N TRP A 80 1.06 12.03 11.90
CA TRP A 80 1.40 13.41 11.50
C TRP A 80 0.27 14.12 10.76
N GLY A 81 -0.80 13.39 10.40
CA GLY A 81 -1.91 13.90 9.61
C GLY A 81 -1.73 13.69 8.11
N LYS A 82 -2.70 14.22 7.36
CA LYS A 82 -2.73 14.16 5.90
C LYS A 82 -1.86 15.26 5.29
N PHE A 83 -1.02 14.87 4.36
CA PHE A 83 -0.26 15.79 3.50
C PHE A 83 -0.66 15.60 2.04
N PRO A 84 -0.42 16.59 1.17
CA PRO A 84 -0.66 16.46 -0.27
C PRO A 84 0.13 15.31 -0.88
N MET A 85 -0.25 14.90 -2.09
CA MET A 85 0.55 13.99 -2.91
C MET A 85 1.97 14.52 -3.08
N ALA A 86 2.94 13.61 -3.18
CA ALA A 86 4.34 13.97 -3.38
C ALA A 86 4.52 14.84 -4.64
N THR A 87 5.32 15.89 -4.53
CA THR A 87 5.62 16.80 -5.63
C THR A 87 6.38 16.10 -6.76
N GLN A 88 7.22 15.14 -6.40
CA GLN A 88 7.95 14.27 -7.32
C GLN A 88 7.93 12.83 -6.81
N PHE A 89 7.14 11.99 -7.45
CA PHE A 89 6.98 10.59 -7.05
C PHE A 89 8.05 9.67 -7.66
N HIS A 90 8.31 9.81 -8.96
CA HIS A 90 9.23 8.93 -9.69
C HIS A 90 10.59 9.59 -9.94
N GLY A 91 11.65 8.99 -9.41
CA GLY A 91 13.02 9.30 -9.71
C GLY A 91 13.61 10.61 -9.16
N PRO A 92 13.08 11.26 -8.10
CA PRO A 92 13.68 12.48 -7.59
C PRO A 92 15.01 12.19 -6.89
N GLU A 93 16.00 13.05 -7.08
CA GLU A 93 17.27 12.95 -6.33
C GLU A 93 17.03 13.27 -4.84
N ALA A 94 16.29 14.34 -4.56
CA ALA A 94 15.88 14.74 -3.21
C ALA A 94 14.61 13.99 -2.76
N TYR A 95 14.62 12.67 -2.83
CA TYR A 95 13.45 11.82 -2.64
C TYR A 95 12.79 11.90 -1.26
N ARG A 96 13.42 12.52 -0.27
CA ARG A 96 12.90 12.75 1.08
C ARG A 96 12.31 14.15 1.28
N GLN A 97 12.43 15.04 0.30
CA GLN A 97 12.14 16.48 0.42
C GLN A 97 10.74 16.76 1.00
N ASP A 98 9.70 16.11 0.46
CA ASP A 98 8.32 16.38 0.90
C ASP A 98 8.09 15.92 2.34
N MET A 99 8.62 14.77 2.72
CA MET A 99 8.57 14.25 4.09
C MET A 99 9.35 15.15 5.07
N GLU A 100 10.54 15.61 4.69
CA GLU A 100 11.36 16.52 5.50
C GLU A 100 10.68 17.87 5.69
N ALA A 101 10.03 18.39 4.64
CA ALA A 101 9.23 19.62 4.73
C ALA A 101 8.04 19.45 5.69
N ALA A 102 7.32 18.31 5.62
CA ALA A 102 6.25 17.97 6.54
C ALA A 102 6.75 17.87 7.98
N ALA A 103 7.85 17.17 8.21
CA ALA A 103 8.48 17.05 9.53
C ALA A 103 8.85 18.43 10.12
N LYS A 104 9.48 19.29 9.30
CA LYS A 104 9.85 20.66 9.68
C LYS A 104 8.63 21.48 10.09
N THR A 105 7.55 21.44 9.31
CA THR A 105 6.30 22.14 9.60
C THR A 105 5.71 21.73 10.95
N LEU A 106 5.88 20.46 11.33
CA LEU A 106 5.38 19.91 12.58
C LEU A 106 6.38 20.00 13.75
N GLY A 107 7.57 20.52 13.52
CA GLY A 107 8.64 20.55 14.54
C GLY A 107 9.09 19.15 14.95
N LYS A 108 9.09 18.18 14.01
CA LYS A 108 9.45 16.78 14.27
C LYS A 108 10.79 16.42 13.65
N SER A 109 11.48 15.48 14.30
CA SER A 109 12.69 14.86 13.76
C SER A 109 12.32 13.47 13.23
N PRO A 110 12.39 13.21 11.93
CA PRO A 110 11.99 11.92 11.36
C PRO A 110 13.00 10.81 11.72
N GLU A 111 12.51 9.71 12.27
CA GLU A 111 13.27 8.48 12.42
C GLU A 111 12.98 7.57 11.21
N ILE A 112 13.94 7.50 10.27
CA ILE A 112 13.81 6.72 9.05
C ILE A 112 14.38 5.32 9.27
N ILE A 113 13.56 4.31 8.98
CA ILE A 113 13.91 2.90 9.17
C ILE A 113 13.87 2.19 7.82
N PRO A 114 15.00 1.66 7.31
CA PRO A 114 14.99 0.78 6.15
C PRO A 114 14.38 -0.59 6.51
N ILE A 115 13.53 -1.12 5.66
CA ILE A 115 12.94 -2.45 5.83
C ILE A 115 13.88 -3.49 5.24
N VAL A 116 14.83 -3.94 6.05
CA VAL A 116 15.81 -4.96 5.69
C VAL A 116 15.29 -6.33 6.15
N VAL A 117 14.94 -7.18 5.18
CA VAL A 117 14.33 -8.49 5.40
C VAL A 117 14.85 -9.51 4.38
N PRO A 118 14.87 -10.81 4.72
CA PRO A 118 15.12 -11.85 3.73
C PRO A 118 13.98 -11.95 2.72
N LYS A 119 14.22 -12.61 1.61
CA LYS A 119 13.20 -12.97 0.61
C LYS A 119 12.00 -13.62 1.27
N GLY A 120 10.80 -13.12 0.96
CA GLY A 120 9.52 -13.54 1.56
C GLY A 120 9.19 -12.83 2.88
N GLY A 121 10.13 -12.11 3.48
CA GLY A 121 9.87 -11.19 4.57
C GLY A 121 9.13 -9.93 4.10
N GLY A 122 8.59 -9.15 5.04
CA GLY A 122 7.83 -7.96 4.67
C GLY A 122 7.42 -7.11 5.86
N SER A 123 6.56 -6.15 5.60
CA SER A 123 6.02 -5.24 6.59
C SER A 123 4.59 -4.86 6.28
N PHE A 124 3.87 -4.42 7.32
CA PHE A 124 2.61 -3.71 7.16
C PHE A 124 2.82 -2.25 7.56
N HIS A 125 2.27 -1.34 6.78
CA HIS A 125 2.27 0.08 7.14
C HIS A 125 0.91 0.72 6.86
N HIS A 126 0.55 1.66 7.74
CA HIS A 126 -0.67 2.44 7.63
C HIS A 126 -0.57 3.42 6.45
N GLY A 127 -1.64 3.67 5.72
CA GLY A 127 -1.64 4.54 4.55
C GLY A 127 -1.19 5.99 4.80
N TRP A 128 -1.22 6.46 6.05
CA TRP A 128 -0.65 7.76 6.45
C TRP A 128 0.82 7.68 6.86
N THR A 129 1.47 6.53 6.77
CA THR A 129 2.91 6.43 7.06
C THR A 129 3.72 7.01 5.91
N TRP A 130 4.57 7.98 6.21
CA TRP A 130 5.56 8.46 5.24
C TRP A 130 6.54 7.35 4.91
N HIS A 131 6.64 7.01 3.64
CA HIS A 131 7.55 5.99 3.15
C HIS A 131 8.01 6.29 1.73
N GLY A 132 9.13 5.69 1.34
CA GLY A 132 9.74 5.85 0.03
C GLY A 132 10.86 4.85 -0.16
N SER A 133 11.73 5.06 -1.13
CA SER A 133 12.95 4.24 -1.28
C SER A 133 14.06 4.99 -2.00
N GLY A 134 15.29 4.84 -1.54
CA GLY A 134 16.48 5.44 -2.14
C GLY A 134 16.90 4.79 -3.46
N PHE A 135 18.08 5.16 -3.97
CA PHE A 135 18.70 4.51 -5.12
C PHE A 135 19.00 3.04 -4.84
N ASN A 136 18.91 2.20 -5.87
CA ASN A 136 19.54 0.88 -5.80
C ASN A 136 21.00 1.02 -6.23
N LYS A 137 21.90 1.03 -5.27
CA LYS A 137 23.36 1.12 -5.46
C LYS A 137 24.04 -0.26 -5.38
N SER A 138 23.27 -1.32 -5.12
CA SER A 138 23.78 -2.69 -5.06
C SER A 138 23.93 -3.29 -6.45
N GLU A 139 24.58 -4.44 -6.52
CA GLU A 139 24.76 -5.21 -7.75
C GLU A 139 23.54 -6.10 -8.10
N ASN A 140 22.51 -6.11 -7.26
CA ASN A 140 21.35 -6.95 -7.43
C ASN A 140 20.05 -6.14 -7.60
N PRO A 141 19.10 -6.60 -8.43
CA PRO A 141 17.79 -5.99 -8.48
C PRO A 141 17.02 -6.25 -7.18
N ARG A 142 16.10 -5.37 -6.83
CA ARG A 142 15.18 -5.55 -5.73
C ARG A 142 13.72 -5.54 -6.23
N ARG A 143 13.00 -6.63 -6.01
CA ARG A 143 11.59 -6.79 -6.38
C ARG A 143 10.75 -6.92 -5.11
N SER A 144 9.56 -6.37 -5.16
CA SER A 144 8.59 -6.48 -4.07
C SER A 144 7.17 -6.55 -4.62
N LEU A 145 6.31 -7.22 -3.86
CA LEU A 145 4.87 -7.21 -4.04
C LEU A 145 4.27 -6.27 -3.01
N VAL A 146 3.41 -5.39 -3.45
CA VAL A 146 2.70 -4.41 -2.61
C VAL A 146 1.21 -4.70 -2.73
N ILE A 147 0.53 -4.82 -1.60
CA ILE A 147 -0.91 -5.10 -1.53
C ILE A 147 -1.56 -4.01 -0.68
N HIS A 148 -2.25 -3.09 -1.33
CA HIS A 148 -3.05 -2.09 -0.64
C HIS A 148 -4.41 -2.68 -0.29
N MET A 149 -4.76 -2.60 0.99
CA MET A 149 -6.02 -3.12 1.53
C MET A 149 -6.83 -2.00 2.17
N CYS A 150 -8.14 -2.18 2.19
CA CYS A 150 -9.08 -1.40 2.98
C CYS A 150 -10.05 -2.32 3.72
N SER A 151 -10.92 -1.73 4.55
CA SER A 151 -11.99 -2.46 5.23
C SER A 151 -12.86 -3.22 4.22
N SER A 152 -13.30 -4.43 4.59
CA SER A 152 -14.29 -5.19 3.83
C SER A 152 -15.61 -4.43 3.63
N GLU A 153 -15.91 -3.45 4.51
CA GLU A 153 -17.10 -2.60 4.47
C GLU A 153 -16.90 -1.30 3.71
N ALA A 154 -15.69 -1.04 3.20
CA ALA A 154 -15.41 0.16 2.42
C ALA A 154 -16.30 0.25 1.17
N ARG A 155 -16.65 1.47 0.80
CA ARG A 155 -17.52 1.80 -0.33
C ARG A 155 -16.91 2.91 -1.15
N PHE A 156 -17.31 3.05 -2.40
CA PHE A 156 -16.94 4.21 -3.20
C PHE A 156 -17.45 5.52 -2.59
N GLN A 157 -16.69 6.61 -2.76
CA GLN A 157 -17.19 7.95 -2.48
C GLN A 157 -18.35 8.26 -3.45
N LYS A 158 -19.46 8.81 -2.91
CA LYS A 158 -20.66 9.09 -3.72
C LYS A 158 -20.54 10.35 -4.56
N GLU A 159 -19.92 11.37 -3.99
CA GLU A 159 -19.96 12.74 -4.53
C GLU A 159 -18.68 13.16 -5.24
N THR A 160 -17.63 12.38 -5.13
CA THR A 160 -16.31 12.70 -5.69
C THR A 160 -15.58 11.46 -6.12
N LEU A 161 -14.78 11.62 -7.17
CA LEU A 161 -13.83 10.57 -7.58
C LEU A 161 -12.60 10.50 -6.67
N GLY A 162 -12.48 11.40 -5.68
CA GLY A 162 -11.26 11.56 -4.91
C GLY A 162 -10.13 12.19 -5.72
N SER A 163 -8.94 12.20 -5.13
CA SER A 163 -7.69 12.64 -5.75
C SER A 163 -6.88 11.45 -6.28
N GLY A 164 -5.73 11.72 -6.87
CA GLY A 164 -4.77 10.67 -7.25
C GLY A 164 -5.37 9.61 -8.18
N ASN A 165 -5.53 8.40 -7.67
CA ASN A 165 -5.98 7.24 -8.43
C ASN A 165 -7.51 7.16 -8.64
N GLY A 166 -8.29 8.08 -8.10
CA GLY A 166 -9.75 8.04 -8.16
C GLY A 166 -10.30 7.91 -9.57
N SER A 167 -9.75 8.65 -10.54
CA SER A 167 -10.16 8.58 -11.95
C SER A 167 -9.91 7.19 -12.58
N ILE A 168 -8.91 6.44 -12.09
CA ILE A 168 -8.62 5.08 -12.57
C ILE A 168 -9.68 4.11 -12.05
N TYR A 169 -10.07 4.25 -10.79
CA TYR A 169 -10.99 3.32 -10.13
C TYR A 169 -12.47 3.66 -10.34
N ALA A 170 -12.79 4.89 -10.77
CA ALA A 170 -14.15 5.30 -11.11
C ALA A 170 -14.85 4.38 -12.12
N ARG A 171 -14.07 3.73 -13.00
CA ARG A 171 -14.60 2.75 -13.99
C ARG A 171 -15.30 1.54 -13.35
N TYR A 172 -15.00 1.24 -12.10
CA TYR A 172 -15.58 0.13 -11.34
C TYR A 172 -16.76 0.56 -10.47
N HIS A 173 -17.05 1.87 -10.41
CA HIS A 173 -18.18 2.44 -9.68
C HIS A 173 -19.44 2.29 -10.51
N ARG A 174 -20.45 1.66 -9.96
CA ARG A 174 -21.76 1.51 -10.61
C ARG A 174 -22.56 2.79 -10.46
N LEU A 175 -23.39 3.12 -11.46
CA LEU A 175 -24.19 4.33 -11.44
C LEU A 175 -25.27 4.35 -10.34
N SER A 176 -25.70 3.18 -9.85
CA SER A 176 -26.84 3.05 -8.93
C SER A 176 -26.45 2.84 -7.47
N ASP A 177 -25.19 2.49 -7.20
CA ASP A 177 -24.75 2.17 -5.83
C ASP A 177 -23.25 2.52 -5.63
N ASP A 178 -22.84 2.49 -4.35
CA ASP A 178 -21.45 2.76 -3.92
C ASP A 178 -20.69 1.47 -3.59
N ILE A 179 -21.21 0.30 -3.97
CA ILE A 179 -20.65 -1.00 -3.63
C ILE A 179 -19.35 -1.23 -4.40
N MET A 180 -18.32 -1.65 -3.69
CA MET A 180 -17.08 -2.14 -4.29
C MET A 180 -17.28 -3.60 -4.72
N ASP A 181 -17.43 -3.83 -6.02
CA ASP A 181 -17.65 -5.14 -6.62
C ASP A 181 -16.49 -6.10 -6.29
N GLU A 182 -16.81 -7.25 -5.72
CA GLU A 182 -15.82 -8.22 -5.26
C GLU A 182 -15.05 -8.92 -6.38
N ASN A 183 -15.50 -8.81 -7.63
CA ASN A 183 -14.72 -9.27 -8.78
C ASN A 183 -13.47 -8.42 -9.03
N TYR A 184 -13.49 -7.16 -8.59
CA TYR A 184 -12.38 -6.20 -8.73
C TYR A 184 -11.71 -5.90 -7.40
N PHE A 185 -12.46 -5.95 -6.30
CA PHE A 185 -12.01 -5.65 -4.93
C PHE A 185 -12.31 -6.81 -3.99
N PRO A 186 -11.66 -7.97 -4.17
CA PRO A 186 -12.01 -9.19 -3.45
C PRO A 186 -11.76 -9.08 -1.95
N ILE A 187 -12.69 -9.62 -1.16
CA ILE A 187 -12.56 -9.77 0.28
C ILE A 187 -11.66 -10.96 0.57
N LEU A 188 -10.55 -10.72 1.25
CA LEU A 188 -9.60 -11.76 1.63
C LEU A 188 -10.02 -12.53 2.87
N TRP A 189 -10.62 -11.83 3.83
CA TRP A 189 -10.99 -12.37 5.12
C TRP A 189 -11.95 -11.43 5.85
N THR A 190 -12.87 -12.01 6.66
CA THR A 190 -13.72 -11.30 7.61
C THR A 190 -13.84 -12.09 8.92
N GLU A 191 -14.21 -11.42 10.01
CA GLU A 191 -14.38 -12.05 11.33
C GLU A 191 -15.43 -13.16 11.35
N ASN A 192 -16.47 -13.06 10.51
CA ASN A 192 -17.50 -14.09 10.36
C ASN A 192 -17.12 -15.20 9.38
N GLY A 193 -15.87 -15.26 8.93
CA GLY A 193 -15.36 -16.28 8.02
C GLY A 193 -15.73 -16.09 6.55
N ARG A 194 -16.38 -14.96 6.19
CA ARG A 194 -16.72 -14.68 4.79
C ARG A 194 -15.47 -14.30 4.00
N ARG A 195 -15.41 -14.79 2.78
CA ARG A 195 -14.41 -14.51 1.77
C ARG A 195 -15.08 -14.43 0.41
N THR A 196 -14.50 -13.70 -0.54
CA THR A 196 -15.03 -13.68 -1.91
C THR A 196 -14.97 -15.07 -2.54
N SER A 197 -16.10 -15.60 -2.98
CA SER A 197 -16.26 -16.98 -3.46
C SER A 197 -15.38 -17.30 -4.68
N SER A 198 -15.17 -16.36 -5.58
CA SER A 198 -14.30 -16.54 -6.75
C SER A 198 -12.85 -16.81 -6.37
N ILE A 199 -12.37 -16.37 -5.20
CA ILE A 199 -11.03 -16.69 -4.71
C ILE A 199 -10.88 -18.19 -4.45
N GLU A 200 -11.87 -18.80 -3.81
CA GLU A 200 -11.87 -20.24 -3.50
C GLU A 200 -11.83 -21.08 -4.80
N TYR A 201 -12.66 -20.71 -5.76
CA TYR A 201 -12.66 -21.33 -7.08
C TYR A 201 -11.27 -21.22 -7.75
N TYR A 202 -10.68 -20.03 -7.76
CA TYR A 202 -9.37 -19.77 -8.37
C TYR A 202 -8.23 -20.52 -7.68
N LEU A 203 -8.28 -20.65 -6.34
CA LEU A 203 -7.25 -21.38 -5.59
C LEU A 203 -7.38 -22.91 -5.75
N ASN A 204 -8.61 -23.41 -5.89
CA ASN A 204 -8.86 -24.85 -6.07
C ASN A 204 -8.43 -25.36 -7.44
N ILE A 205 -8.57 -24.57 -8.51
CA ILE A 205 -8.08 -24.92 -9.87
C ILE A 205 -6.56 -25.14 -9.89
N ARG A 206 -5.80 -24.47 -9.01
CA ARG A 206 -4.33 -24.59 -8.94
C ARG A 206 -3.85 -25.76 -8.10
N ARG A 207 -4.75 -26.52 -7.48
CA ARG A 207 -4.42 -27.75 -6.72
C ARG A 207 -4.63 -29.03 -7.53
N LEU A 208 -5.13 -28.92 -8.76
CA LEU A 208 -5.22 -29.98 -9.75
C LEU A 208 -4.06 -29.88 -10.76
#